data_d58b91ea0d905fc91e989ac7a92d3afb
#
_entry.id   d58b91ea0d905fc91e989ac7a92d3afb
#
_cell.length_a   1.000
_cell.length_b   1.000
_cell.length_c   1.000
_cell.angle_alpha   90.00
_cell.angle_beta   90.00
_cell.angle_gamma   90.00
#
_symmetry.space_group_name_H-M   'P 1'
#
loop_
_entity.id
_entity.type
_entity.pdbx_description
1 polymer ?
#
loop_
_entity_poly.entity_id
_entity_poly.type
_entity_poly.pdbx_seq_one_letter_code
_entity_poly.pdbx_strand_id
1 'polypeptide(L)'
;YFFYFIEALEQAALDNGLSAEQARLLSLETAFGAAKLALESTASAAELRARVTSPGGTTEAALQVFDEQALADTIKAAVSAAAERGRELAQLKE
;
A
#
# COMPACT_ATOMS: atom_id res chain seq x y z
N TYR A 1 8.29 3.71 -4.37
CA TYR A 1 7.74 2.64 -3.52
C TYR A 1 6.34 2.19 -3.98
N PHE A 2 5.50 3.11 -4.42
CA PHE A 2 4.13 2.77 -4.83
C PHE A 2 4.11 1.85 -6.04
N PHE A 3 5.03 1.97 -6.95
CA PHE A 3 5.13 1.03 -8.07
C PHE A 3 5.39 -0.39 -7.58
N TYR A 4 6.20 -0.54 -6.54
CA TYR A 4 6.45 -1.84 -5.93
C TYR A 4 5.17 -2.42 -5.32
N PHE A 5 4.38 -1.59 -4.60
CA PHE A 5 3.12 -2.04 -4.03
C PHE A 5 2.11 -2.44 -5.11
N ILE A 6 2.03 -1.66 -6.19
CA ILE A 6 1.16 -1.98 -7.32
C ILE A 6 1.57 -3.30 -7.97
N GLU A 7 2.86 -3.50 -8.17
CA GLU A 7 3.40 -4.75 -8.73
C GLU A 7 3.04 -5.95 -7.84
N ALA A 8 3.20 -5.81 -6.53
CA ALA A 8 2.86 -6.88 -5.58
C ALA A 8 1.37 -7.20 -5.60
N LEU A 9 0.51 -6.18 -5.70
CA LEU A 9 -0.94 -6.37 -5.83
C LEU A 9 -1.30 -7.07 -7.13
N GLU A 10 -0.68 -6.69 -8.25
CA GLU A 10 -0.89 -7.34 -9.55
C GLU A 10 -0.51 -8.82 -9.46
N GLN A 11 0.63 -9.14 -8.88
CA GLN A 11 1.08 -10.51 -8.74
C GLN A 11 0.12 -11.32 -7.86
N ALA A 12 -0.34 -10.75 -6.75
CA ALA A 12 -1.31 -11.41 -5.88
C ALA A 12 -2.63 -11.69 -6.61
N ALA A 13 -3.09 -10.75 -7.44
CA ALA A 13 -4.29 -10.93 -8.23
C ALA A 13 -4.13 -12.07 -9.25
N LEU A 14 -2.98 -12.14 -9.93
CA LEU A 14 -2.66 -13.24 -10.84
C LEU A 14 -2.69 -14.59 -10.11
N ASP A 15 -2.06 -14.64 -8.92
CA ASP A 15 -2.01 -15.86 -8.12
C ASP A 15 -3.40 -16.31 -7.66
N ASN A 16 -4.35 -15.39 -7.58
CA ASN A 16 -5.74 -15.67 -7.22
C ASN A 16 -6.67 -15.84 -8.42
N GLY A 17 -6.12 -16.00 -9.62
CA GLY A 17 -6.88 -16.42 -10.78
C GLY A 17 -7.36 -15.34 -11.72
N LEU A 18 -6.99 -14.08 -11.51
CA LEU A 18 -7.32 -13.01 -12.44
C LEU A 18 -6.40 -13.07 -13.67
N SER A 19 -6.90 -12.59 -14.81
CA SER A 19 -6.07 -12.43 -15.99
C SER A 19 -5.07 -11.30 -15.79
N ALA A 20 -4.01 -11.25 -16.59
CA ALA A 20 -3.02 -10.18 -16.52
C ALA A 20 -3.66 -8.80 -16.71
N GLU A 21 -4.59 -8.67 -17.64
CA GLU A 21 -5.32 -7.42 -17.88
C GLU A 21 -6.15 -7.00 -16.67
N GLN A 22 -6.92 -7.95 -16.11
CA GLN A 22 -7.75 -7.70 -14.93
C GLN A 22 -6.90 -7.35 -13.71
N ALA A 23 -5.79 -8.06 -13.48
CA ALA A 23 -4.88 -7.82 -12.37
C ALA A 23 -4.31 -6.39 -12.42
N ARG A 24 -3.86 -5.99 -13.62
CA ARG A 24 -3.33 -4.64 -13.84
C ARG A 24 -4.40 -3.57 -13.60
N LEU A 25 -5.54 -3.72 -14.24
CA LEU A 25 -6.62 -2.73 -14.18
C LEU A 25 -7.15 -2.56 -12.75
N LEU A 26 -7.43 -3.66 -12.05
CA LEU A 26 -7.91 -3.60 -10.68
C LEU A 26 -6.90 -2.97 -9.73
N SER A 27 -5.62 -3.34 -9.86
CA SER A 27 -4.58 -2.79 -9.00
C SER A 27 -4.43 -1.29 -9.19
N LEU A 28 -4.43 -0.81 -10.44
CA LEU A 28 -4.30 0.61 -10.75
C LEU A 28 -5.53 1.41 -10.34
N GLU A 29 -6.72 0.92 -10.63
CA GLU A 29 -7.95 1.61 -10.29
C GLU A 29 -8.17 1.66 -8.78
N THR A 30 -7.81 0.61 -8.06
CA THR A 30 -7.90 0.59 -6.59
C THR A 30 -6.95 1.61 -5.98
N ALA A 31 -5.71 1.67 -6.46
CA ALA A 31 -4.74 2.65 -5.98
C ALA A 31 -5.21 4.08 -6.25
N PHE A 32 -5.67 4.34 -7.47
CA PHE A 32 -6.19 5.65 -7.86
C PHE A 32 -7.43 6.03 -7.04
N GLY A 33 -8.39 5.12 -6.92
CA GLY A 33 -9.63 5.39 -6.19
C GLY A 33 -9.40 5.65 -4.71
N ALA A 34 -8.52 4.89 -4.08
CA ALA A 34 -8.16 5.09 -2.67
C ALA A 34 -7.49 6.45 -2.46
N ALA A 35 -6.52 6.80 -3.31
CA ALA A 35 -5.82 8.08 -3.22
C ALA A 35 -6.79 9.25 -3.45
N LYS A 36 -7.66 9.15 -4.45
CA LYS A 36 -8.66 10.17 -4.76
C LYS A 36 -9.61 10.37 -3.59
N LEU A 37 -10.14 9.29 -3.01
CA LEU A 37 -11.02 9.38 -1.86
C LEU A 37 -10.33 10.05 -0.67
N ALA A 38 -9.09 9.68 -0.39
CA ALA A 38 -8.32 10.29 0.70
C ALA A 38 -8.09 11.78 0.49
N LEU A 39 -7.80 12.19 -0.75
CA LEU A 39 -7.60 13.61 -1.10
C LEU A 39 -8.87 14.43 -0.95
N GLU A 40 -10.02 13.86 -1.26
CA GLU A 40 -11.31 14.53 -1.21
C GLU A 40 -11.97 14.50 0.17
N SER A 41 -11.41 13.74 1.11
CA SER A 41 -11.96 13.57 2.46
C SER A 41 -11.13 14.33 3.48
N THR A 42 -11.80 14.77 4.56
CA THR A 42 -11.12 15.31 5.73
C THR A 42 -10.76 14.21 6.75
N ALA A 43 -11.24 12.99 6.53
CA ALA A 43 -10.95 11.85 7.38
C ALA A 43 -9.50 11.41 7.21
N SER A 44 -8.88 10.89 8.27
CA SER A 44 -7.54 10.34 8.21
C SER A 44 -7.52 9.01 7.46
N ALA A 45 -6.35 8.57 7.02
CA ALA A 45 -6.20 7.26 6.40
C ALA A 45 -6.67 6.14 7.33
N ALA A 46 -6.39 6.24 8.62
CA ALA A 46 -6.84 5.26 9.62
C ALA A 46 -8.36 5.20 9.71
N GLU A 47 -9.03 6.36 9.68
CA GLU A 47 -10.49 6.42 9.68
C GLU A 47 -11.09 5.82 8.41
N LEU A 48 -10.51 6.14 7.26
CA LEU A 48 -10.96 5.58 5.97
C LEU A 48 -10.78 4.06 5.96
N ARG A 49 -9.66 3.56 6.46
CA ARG A 49 -9.42 2.13 6.58
C ARG A 49 -10.49 1.47 7.45
N ALA A 50 -10.83 2.07 8.59
CA ALA A 50 -11.86 1.55 9.47
C ALA A 50 -13.23 1.48 8.79
N ARG A 51 -13.57 2.48 7.98
CA ARG A 51 -14.86 2.54 7.26
C ARG A 51 -15.03 1.41 6.25
N VAL A 52 -13.93 0.90 5.69
CA VAL A 52 -13.98 -0.18 4.69
C VAL A 52 -13.65 -1.55 5.30
N THR A 53 -13.53 -1.64 6.62
CA THR A 53 -13.19 -2.88 7.32
C THR A 53 -14.40 -3.37 8.11
N SER A 54 -15.17 -4.28 7.49
CA SER A 54 -16.30 -4.91 8.15
C SER A 54 -15.84 -6.05 9.04
N PRO A 55 -16.41 -6.21 10.24
CA PRO A 55 -16.10 -7.36 11.10
C PRO A 55 -16.34 -8.68 10.36
N GLY A 56 -15.35 -9.56 10.36
CA GLY A 56 -15.40 -10.85 9.66
C GLY A 56 -15.32 -10.76 8.16
N GLY A 57 -15.06 -9.59 7.60
CA GLY A 57 -15.01 -9.38 6.15
C GLY A 57 -13.63 -9.64 5.54
N THR A 58 -13.56 -9.45 4.22
CA THR A 58 -12.34 -9.72 3.45
C THR A 58 -11.22 -8.73 3.77
N THR A 59 -11.55 -7.46 3.98
CA THR A 59 -10.54 -6.44 4.33
C THR A 59 -9.93 -6.74 5.69
N GLU A 60 -10.74 -7.13 6.68
CA GLU A 60 -10.23 -7.49 7.99
C GLU A 60 -9.25 -8.66 7.90
N ALA A 61 -9.59 -9.69 7.12
CA ALA A 61 -8.70 -10.84 6.92
C ALA A 61 -7.36 -10.42 6.33
N ALA A 62 -7.37 -9.54 5.33
CA ALA A 62 -6.15 -9.03 4.72
C ALA A 62 -5.31 -8.21 5.71
N LEU A 63 -5.97 -7.33 6.49
CA LEU A 63 -5.29 -6.48 7.48
C LEU A 63 -4.66 -7.31 8.59
N GLN A 64 -5.29 -8.42 8.99
CA GLN A 64 -4.72 -9.33 9.97
C GLN A 64 -3.38 -9.91 9.49
N VAL A 65 -3.29 -10.28 8.22
CA VAL A 65 -2.03 -10.78 7.64
C VAL A 65 -0.98 -9.67 7.65
N PHE A 66 -1.35 -8.45 7.27
CA PHE A 66 -0.42 -7.31 7.29
C PHE A 66 0.11 -7.05 8.70
N ASP A 67 -0.76 -7.10 9.71
CA ASP A 67 -0.37 -6.89 11.09
C ASP A 67 0.54 -8.02 11.60
N GLU A 68 0.22 -9.27 11.30
CA GLU A 68 1.04 -10.42 11.67
C GLU A 68 2.43 -10.39 11.04
N GLN A 69 2.53 -9.88 9.80
CA GLN A 69 3.78 -9.74 9.08
C GLN A 69 4.48 -8.39 9.33
N ALA A 70 3.95 -7.57 10.24
CA ALA A 70 4.52 -6.29 10.63
C ALA A 70 4.75 -5.33 9.45
N LEU A 71 3.78 -5.24 8.54
CA LEU A 71 3.91 -4.42 7.33
C LEU A 71 4.22 -2.96 7.66
N ALA A 72 3.56 -2.37 8.67
CA ALA A 72 3.80 -0.98 9.06
C ALA A 72 5.24 -0.75 9.48
N ASP A 73 5.82 -1.68 10.23
CA ASP A 73 7.22 -1.59 10.68
C ASP A 73 8.17 -1.72 9.49
N THR A 74 7.86 -2.58 8.53
CA THR A 74 8.66 -2.75 7.31
C THR A 74 8.65 -1.46 6.47
N ILE A 75 7.49 -0.83 6.32
CA ILE A 75 7.37 0.45 5.60
C ILE A 75 8.18 1.53 6.30
N LYS A 76 8.08 1.61 7.62
CA LYS A 76 8.83 2.58 8.42
C LYS A 76 10.34 2.39 8.22
N ALA A 77 10.83 1.16 8.28
CA ALA A 77 12.23 0.86 8.08
C ALA A 77 12.71 1.25 6.69
N ALA A 78 11.89 0.96 5.66
CA ALA A 78 12.22 1.29 4.28
C ALA A 78 12.32 2.81 4.06
N VAL A 79 11.36 3.56 4.58
CA VAL A 79 11.35 5.03 4.46
C VAL A 79 12.52 5.64 5.23
N SER A 80 12.83 5.11 6.40
CA SER A 80 13.99 5.57 7.18
C SER A 80 15.31 5.31 6.44
N ALA A 81 15.44 4.17 5.78
CA ALA A 81 16.62 3.85 4.96
C ALA A 81 16.75 4.82 3.79
N ALA A 82 15.64 5.13 3.12
CA ALA A 82 15.65 6.09 2.02
C ALA A 82 16.03 7.49 2.50
N ALA A 83 15.51 7.93 3.63
CA ALA A 83 15.83 9.23 4.22
C ALA A 83 17.31 9.32 4.59
N GLU A 84 17.87 8.26 5.18
CA GLU A 84 19.29 8.20 5.53
C GLU A 84 20.17 8.27 4.29
N ARG A 85 19.82 7.51 3.25
CA ARG A 85 20.56 7.55 1.98
C ARG A 85 20.48 8.93 1.34
N GLY A 86 19.33 9.59 1.41
CA GLY A 86 19.17 10.98 0.94
C GLY A 86 20.11 11.93 1.64
N ARG A 87 20.27 11.80 2.96
CA ARG A 87 21.21 12.62 3.73
C ARG A 87 22.67 12.35 3.30
N GLU A 88 23.03 11.08 3.11
CA GLU A 88 24.37 10.70 2.65
C GLU A 88 24.67 11.30 1.28
N LEU A 89 23.73 11.22 0.36
CA LEU A 89 23.90 11.76 -0.99
C LEU A 89 24.03 13.28 -0.98
N ALA A 90 23.31 13.98 -0.11
CA ALA A 90 23.41 15.42 0.04
C ALA A 90 24.80 15.81 0.54
N GLN A 91 25.38 15.06 1.48
CA GLN A 91 26.74 15.29 1.98
C GLN A 91 27.80 15.09 0.92
N LEU A 92 27.62 14.13 0.01
CA LEU A 92 28.57 13.86 -1.07
C LEU A 92 28.65 15.01 -2.08
N LYS A 93 27.61 15.85 -2.18
CA LYS A 93 27.57 17.00 -3.11
C LYS A 93 28.24 18.25 -2.53
N GLU A 94 28.51 18.26 -1.26
CA GLU A 94 29.20 19.38 -0.60
C GLU A 94 30.72 19.23 -0.73
#